data_fef6aca3e41b574ddbd0e0be99e5a167
#
_entry.id   fef6aca3e41b574ddbd0e0be99e5a167
#
_cell.length_a   1.000
_cell.length_b   1.000
_cell.length_c   1.000
_cell.angle_alpha   90.00
_cell.angle_beta   90.00
_cell.angle_gamma   90.00
#
_symmetry.space_group_name_H-M   'P 1'
#
loop_
_entity.id
_entity.type
_entity.pdbx_description
1 polymer ?
#
loop_
_entity_poly.entity_id
_entity_poly.type
_entity_poly.pdbx_seq_one_letter_code
_entity_poly.pdbx_strand_id
1 'polypeptide(L)'
;MYSIKQASIRSGVSVPLIRAWERRYGLVSPKRTPSGYRLYDDQAIATLVRVRELTETGWTASEASRAVLEGEIAVPAPTPQPVTAITSEEAHVEAADLIARFIDSAADMDIAATGAALDEIFARGSFEVIVDDLLMPALIALGQAWSEGRLDVAAEHAASAAIHRRLSALYEAAASLDDPLVVVGLPPGSRHELGALAFAVALRRKGVGVLYLGPDVPVASWVHVIEQN
;
A
#
# COMPACT_ATOMS: atom_id res chain seq x y z
N MET A 1 -13.39 -11.19 -8.16
CA MET A 1 -13.96 -10.30 -7.11
C MET A 1 -12.83 -9.49 -6.51
N TYR A 2 -12.97 -8.17 -6.40
CA TYR A 2 -11.88 -7.23 -6.11
C TYR A 2 -12.25 -6.35 -4.91
N SER A 3 -11.28 -6.02 -4.06
CA SER A 3 -11.47 -5.00 -3.03
C SER A 3 -11.67 -3.62 -3.67
N ILE A 4 -12.17 -2.64 -2.90
CA ILE A 4 -12.36 -1.27 -3.41
C ILE A 4 -11.04 -0.64 -3.89
N LYS A 5 -9.90 -0.99 -3.28
CA LYS A 5 -8.57 -0.54 -3.73
C LYS A 5 -8.24 -1.12 -5.12
N GLN A 6 -8.42 -2.42 -5.30
CA GLN A 6 -8.22 -3.08 -6.60
C GLN A 6 -9.19 -2.57 -7.66
N ALA A 7 -10.45 -2.33 -7.29
CA ALA A 7 -11.42 -1.71 -8.18
C ALA A 7 -10.98 -0.30 -8.63
N SER A 8 -10.43 0.50 -7.70
CA SER A 8 -9.89 1.82 -8.00
C SER A 8 -8.73 1.76 -9.01
N ILE A 9 -7.77 0.87 -8.78
CA ILE A 9 -6.60 0.68 -9.66
C ILE A 9 -7.07 0.24 -11.06
N ARG A 10 -7.97 -0.75 -11.14
CA ARG A 10 -8.44 -1.33 -12.40
C ARG A 10 -9.34 -0.40 -13.20
N SER A 11 -10.17 0.40 -12.52
CA SER A 11 -11.07 1.35 -13.19
C SER A 11 -10.44 2.71 -13.46
N GLY A 12 -9.32 3.05 -12.81
CA GLY A 12 -8.75 4.40 -12.81
C GLY A 12 -9.60 5.43 -12.08
N VAL A 13 -10.62 4.99 -11.31
CA VAL A 13 -11.51 5.86 -10.53
C VAL A 13 -11.06 5.85 -9.08
N SER A 14 -10.87 7.01 -8.46
CA SER A 14 -10.41 7.09 -7.07
C SER A 14 -11.42 6.49 -6.09
N VAL A 15 -10.94 5.90 -4.99
CA VAL A 15 -11.79 5.28 -3.95
C VAL A 15 -12.89 6.22 -3.42
N PRO A 16 -12.62 7.51 -3.13
CA PRO A 16 -13.68 8.44 -2.74
C PRO A 16 -14.75 8.61 -3.82
N LEU A 17 -14.34 8.62 -5.09
CA LEU A 17 -15.25 8.80 -6.22
C LEU A 17 -16.10 7.55 -6.46
N ILE A 18 -15.53 6.35 -6.35
CA ILE A 18 -16.29 5.09 -6.38
C ILE A 18 -17.38 5.08 -5.29
N ARG A 19 -17.04 5.44 -4.06
CA ARG A 19 -18.02 5.55 -2.95
C ARG A 19 -19.09 6.60 -3.18
N ALA A 20 -18.71 7.72 -3.82
CA ALA A 20 -19.66 8.77 -4.17
C ALA A 20 -20.64 8.30 -5.24
N TRP A 21 -20.18 7.64 -6.27
CA TRP A 21 -21.00 7.11 -7.35
C TRP A 21 -21.90 5.95 -6.88
N GLU A 22 -21.38 5.04 -6.04
CA GLU A 22 -22.17 3.99 -5.37
C GLU A 22 -23.33 4.61 -4.59
N ARG A 23 -23.05 5.61 -3.75
CA ARG A 23 -24.05 6.21 -2.85
C ARG A 23 -25.05 7.14 -3.57
N ARG A 24 -24.54 7.96 -4.51
CA ARG A 24 -25.38 8.98 -5.18
C ARG A 24 -26.19 8.46 -6.34
N TYR A 25 -25.62 7.53 -7.09
CA TYR A 25 -26.21 7.07 -8.34
C TYR A 25 -26.56 5.59 -8.34
N GLY A 26 -26.12 4.82 -7.32
CA GLY A 26 -26.30 3.38 -7.31
C GLY A 26 -25.56 2.67 -8.46
N LEU A 27 -24.52 3.31 -9.01
CA LEU A 27 -23.84 2.89 -10.22
C LEU A 27 -23.31 1.45 -10.16
N VAL A 28 -22.85 1.03 -8.99
CA VAL A 28 -22.37 -0.32 -8.70
C VAL A 28 -22.91 -0.79 -7.36
N SER A 29 -23.18 -2.09 -7.24
CA SER A 29 -23.70 -2.72 -6.02
C SER A 29 -22.74 -3.82 -5.56
N PRO A 30 -21.67 -3.47 -4.84
CA PRO A 30 -20.66 -4.42 -4.43
C PRO A 30 -21.22 -5.44 -3.45
N LYS A 31 -20.84 -6.71 -3.60
CA LYS A 31 -21.08 -7.73 -2.58
C LYS A 31 -20.32 -7.40 -1.31
N ARG A 32 -20.81 -7.84 -0.17
CA ARG A 32 -20.11 -7.64 1.11
C ARG A 32 -19.63 -8.99 1.66
N THR A 33 -18.42 -8.99 2.19
CA THR A 33 -17.94 -10.13 2.98
C THR A 33 -18.71 -10.23 4.30
N PRO A 34 -18.64 -11.36 5.02
CA PRO A 34 -19.21 -11.47 6.39
C PRO A 34 -18.65 -10.41 7.35
N SER A 35 -17.42 -9.94 7.12
CA SER A 35 -16.78 -8.84 7.86
C SER A 35 -17.11 -7.43 7.33
N GLY A 36 -18.06 -7.32 6.39
CA GLY A 36 -18.57 -6.03 5.90
C GLY A 36 -17.77 -5.34 4.78
N TYR A 37 -16.68 -5.94 4.31
CA TYR A 37 -15.88 -5.36 3.23
C TYR A 37 -16.56 -5.46 1.87
N ARG A 38 -16.42 -4.41 1.04
CA ARG A 38 -16.96 -4.35 -0.32
C ARG A 38 -16.13 -5.17 -1.29
N LEU A 39 -16.81 -5.97 -2.11
CA LEU A 39 -16.21 -6.75 -3.20
C LEU A 39 -16.88 -6.39 -4.52
N TYR A 40 -16.08 -6.02 -5.51
CA TYR A 40 -16.49 -5.64 -6.86
C TYR A 40 -16.16 -6.76 -7.83
N ASP A 41 -17.05 -7.03 -8.78
CA ASP A 41 -16.80 -7.98 -9.88
C ASP A 41 -16.29 -7.25 -11.14
N ASP A 42 -15.98 -7.99 -12.18
CA ASP A 42 -15.47 -7.44 -13.43
C ASP A 42 -16.50 -6.54 -14.12
N GLN A 43 -17.80 -6.84 -13.97
CA GLN A 43 -18.86 -6.00 -14.50
C GLN A 43 -18.91 -4.65 -13.78
N ALA A 44 -18.76 -4.62 -12.47
CA ALA A 44 -18.68 -3.37 -11.71
C ALA A 44 -17.48 -2.52 -12.13
N ILE A 45 -16.35 -3.17 -12.40
CA ILE A 45 -15.16 -2.47 -12.91
C ILE A 45 -15.40 -1.88 -14.30
N ALA A 46 -15.97 -2.67 -15.24
CA ALA A 46 -16.29 -2.19 -16.58
C ALA A 46 -17.28 -1.00 -16.54
N THR A 47 -18.25 -1.04 -15.63
CA THR A 47 -19.20 0.04 -15.40
C THR A 47 -18.52 1.33 -14.92
N LEU A 48 -17.59 1.20 -13.95
CA LEU A 48 -16.81 2.34 -13.46
C LEU A 48 -15.92 2.94 -14.55
N VAL A 49 -15.24 2.11 -15.34
CA VAL A 49 -14.44 2.55 -16.49
C VAL A 49 -15.30 3.33 -17.48
N ARG A 50 -16.47 2.79 -17.84
CA ARG A 50 -17.35 3.41 -18.82
C ARG A 50 -17.84 4.80 -18.39
N VAL A 51 -18.25 4.95 -17.15
CA VAL A 51 -18.67 6.26 -16.62
C VAL A 51 -17.49 7.24 -16.55
N ARG A 52 -16.29 6.78 -16.19
CA ARG A 52 -15.10 7.61 -16.24
C ARG A 52 -14.83 8.14 -17.65
N GLU A 53 -14.80 7.26 -18.66
CA GLU A 53 -14.60 7.64 -20.07
C GLU A 53 -15.60 8.70 -20.53
N LEU A 54 -16.88 8.54 -20.17
CA LEU A 54 -17.91 9.52 -20.50
C LEU A 54 -17.64 10.87 -19.81
N THR A 55 -17.23 10.86 -18.54
CA THR A 55 -16.90 12.10 -17.84
C THR A 55 -15.65 12.80 -18.42
N GLU A 56 -14.68 12.05 -18.92
CA GLU A 56 -13.51 12.58 -19.63
C GLU A 56 -13.88 13.21 -20.99
N THR A 57 -14.99 12.76 -21.61
CA THR A 57 -15.53 13.36 -22.86
C THR A 57 -16.52 14.49 -22.62
N GLY A 58 -16.68 14.94 -21.35
CA GLY A 58 -17.48 16.13 -21.02
C GLY A 58 -18.88 15.85 -20.45
N TRP A 59 -19.26 14.60 -20.24
CA TRP A 59 -20.52 14.28 -19.55
C TRP A 59 -20.41 14.58 -18.06
N THR A 60 -21.51 15.02 -17.46
CA THR A 60 -21.57 15.05 -15.99
C THR A 60 -21.64 13.61 -15.44
N ALA A 61 -21.10 13.38 -14.26
CA ALA A 61 -21.16 12.05 -13.63
C ALA A 61 -22.60 11.55 -13.44
N SER A 62 -23.55 12.45 -13.24
CA SER A 62 -24.99 12.13 -13.13
C SER A 62 -25.57 11.62 -14.46
N GLU A 63 -25.33 12.33 -15.54
CA GLU A 63 -25.81 11.95 -16.89
C GLU A 63 -25.17 10.65 -17.36
N ALA A 64 -23.84 10.53 -17.20
CA ALA A 64 -23.11 9.32 -17.55
C ALA A 64 -23.60 8.09 -16.77
N SER A 65 -23.80 8.24 -15.45
CA SER A 65 -24.30 7.15 -14.61
C SER A 65 -25.71 6.74 -15.00
N ARG A 66 -26.60 7.70 -15.27
CA ARG A 66 -27.99 7.44 -15.72
C ARG A 66 -28.01 6.71 -17.05
N ALA A 67 -27.32 7.22 -18.06
CA ALA A 67 -27.28 6.62 -19.39
C ALA A 67 -26.74 5.17 -19.39
N VAL A 68 -25.77 4.88 -18.52
CA VAL A 68 -25.24 3.53 -18.36
C VAL A 68 -26.23 2.61 -17.63
N LEU A 69 -26.90 3.08 -16.58
CA LEU A 69 -27.87 2.29 -15.81
C LEU A 69 -29.15 2.02 -16.59
N GLU A 70 -29.61 2.95 -17.40
CA GLU A 70 -30.82 2.82 -18.26
C GLU A 70 -30.52 2.03 -19.55
N GLY A 71 -29.26 1.64 -19.77
CA GLY A 71 -28.83 0.86 -20.94
C GLY A 71 -28.80 1.67 -22.24
N GLU A 72 -28.91 3.01 -22.18
CA GLU A 72 -28.77 3.89 -23.32
C GLU A 72 -27.34 3.85 -23.91
N ILE A 73 -26.36 3.64 -23.01
CA ILE A 73 -24.96 3.43 -23.36
C ILE A 73 -24.54 2.06 -22.87
N ALA A 74 -24.20 1.19 -23.82
CA ALA A 74 -23.74 -0.14 -23.51
C ALA A 74 -22.44 -0.09 -22.67
N VAL A 75 -22.42 -0.79 -21.56
CA VAL A 75 -21.20 -1.20 -20.91
C VAL A 75 -20.67 -2.38 -21.73
N PRO A 76 -19.51 -2.26 -22.39
CA PRO A 76 -18.93 -3.40 -23.09
C PRO A 76 -18.93 -4.59 -22.13
N ALA A 77 -19.38 -5.76 -22.62
CA ALA A 77 -19.14 -6.99 -21.88
C ALA A 77 -17.67 -6.97 -21.48
N PRO A 78 -17.34 -7.33 -20.23
CA PRO A 78 -15.94 -7.37 -19.83
C PRO A 78 -15.23 -8.32 -20.81
N THR A 79 -14.69 -7.72 -21.86
CA THR A 79 -13.74 -8.44 -22.72
C THR A 79 -12.60 -8.69 -21.77
N PRO A 80 -12.13 -9.92 -21.60
CA PRO A 80 -10.82 -10.13 -21.05
C PRO A 80 -9.89 -9.37 -22.01
N GLN A 81 -9.66 -8.09 -21.75
CA GLN A 81 -8.50 -7.46 -22.34
C GLN A 81 -7.35 -8.30 -21.81
N PRO A 82 -6.47 -8.76 -22.68
CA PRO A 82 -5.13 -8.97 -22.27
C PRO A 82 -4.56 -7.57 -21.97
N VAL A 83 -4.93 -6.95 -20.83
CA VAL A 83 -3.86 -6.40 -20.06
C VAL A 83 -2.92 -7.58 -20.04
N THR A 84 -1.67 -7.38 -20.36
CA THR A 84 -0.61 -8.19 -19.78
C THR A 84 -0.87 -8.06 -18.28
N ALA A 85 -1.90 -8.74 -17.84
CA ALA A 85 -2.13 -9.10 -16.48
C ALA A 85 -1.01 -10.08 -16.28
N ILE A 86 0.11 -9.56 -15.78
CA ILE A 86 0.90 -10.36 -14.87
C ILE A 86 -0.20 -11.00 -14.03
N THR A 87 -0.44 -12.28 -14.23
CA THR A 87 -1.47 -12.99 -13.47
C THR A 87 -1.14 -12.72 -12.03
N SER A 88 -2.12 -12.72 -11.12
CA SER A 88 -1.80 -12.50 -9.71
C SER A 88 -0.68 -13.45 -9.27
N GLU A 89 -0.55 -14.57 -9.90
CA GLU A 89 0.50 -15.57 -9.74
C GLU A 89 1.84 -15.11 -10.33
N GLU A 90 1.87 -14.51 -11.52
CA GLU A 90 3.09 -13.91 -12.10
C GLU A 90 3.56 -12.69 -11.28
N ALA A 91 2.64 -11.85 -10.80
CA ALA A 91 2.97 -10.73 -9.93
C ALA A 91 3.52 -11.21 -8.56
N HIS A 92 3.01 -12.32 -8.03
CA HIS A 92 3.55 -12.92 -6.81
C HIS A 92 4.92 -13.57 -7.06
N VAL A 93 5.12 -14.21 -8.21
CA VAL A 93 6.44 -14.77 -8.60
C VAL A 93 7.46 -13.65 -8.75
N GLU A 94 7.13 -12.56 -9.47
CA GLU A 94 8.02 -11.41 -9.61
C GLU A 94 8.34 -10.73 -8.26
N ALA A 95 7.37 -10.64 -7.36
CA ALA A 95 7.57 -10.11 -6.01
C ALA A 95 8.51 -11.03 -5.20
N ALA A 96 8.30 -12.35 -5.26
CA ALA A 96 9.14 -13.32 -4.60
C ALA A 96 10.58 -13.29 -5.11
N ASP A 97 10.77 -13.19 -6.44
CA ASP A 97 12.09 -13.10 -7.07
C ASP A 97 12.82 -11.81 -6.66
N LEU A 98 12.11 -10.70 -6.55
CA LEU A 98 12.68 -9.44 -6.13
C LEU A 98 13.11 -9.47 -4.66
N ILE A 99 12.28 -10.07 -3.79
CA ILE A 99 12.61 -10.29 -2.38
C ILE A 99 13.81 -11.23 -2.25
N ALA A 100 13.85 -12.32 -3.03
CA ALA A 100 14.99 -13.25 -3.03
C ALA A 100 16.29 -12.53 -3.42
N ARG A 101 16.29 -11.74 -4.49
CA ARG A 101 17.47 -10.93 -4.90
C ARG A 101 17.91 -9.96 -3.80
N PHE A 102 16.98 -9.34 -3.10
CA PHE A 102 17.29 -8.47 -1.95
C PHE A 102 17.99 -9.27 -0.84
N ILE A 103 17.48 -10.45 -0.48
CA ILE A 103 18.05 -11.30 0.58
C ILE A 103 19.41 -11.82 0.18
N ASP A 104 19.56 -12.32 -1.04
CA ASP A 104 20.83 -12.89 -1.56
C ASP A 104 21.92 -11.83 -1.61
N SER A 105 21.61 -10.63 -2.14
CA SER A 105 22.58 -9.51 -2.16
C SER A 105 22.96 -9.04 -0.75
N ALA A 106 22.03 -9.08 0.21
CA ALA A 106 22.34 -8.77 1.60
C ALA A 106 23.25 -9.83 2.22
N ALA A 107 23.00 -11.13 1.95
CA ALA A 107 23.83 -12.23 2.42
C ALA A 107 25.27 -12.14 1.89
N ASP A 108 25.43 -11.74 0.64
CA ASP A 108 26.72 -11.52 -0.01
C ASP A 108 27.41 -10.20 0.44
N MET A 109 26.78 -9.40 1.30
CA MET A 109 27.23 -8.05 1.69
C MET A 109 27.47 -7.13 0.49
N ASP A 110 26.77 -7.37 -0.62
CA ASP A 110 26.77 -6.45 -1.77
C ASP A 110 25.82 -5.28 -1.52
N ILE A 111 26.38 -4.22 -0.95
CA ILE A 111 25.61 -3.02 -0.57
C ILE A 111 24.98 -2.34 -1.79
N ALA A 112 25.66 -2.38 -2.94
CA ALA A 112 25.14 -1.76 -4.16
C ALA A 112 23.95 -2.53 -4.72
N ALA A 113 24.05 -3.86 -4.83
CA ALA A 113 22.97 -4.72 -5.28
C ALA A 113 21.78 -4.70 -4.29
N THR A 114 22.05 -4.73 -2.98
CA THR A 114 21.02 -4.59 -1.92
C THR A 114 20.28 -3.26 -2.08
N GLY A 115 21.04 -2.17 -2.32
CA GLY A 115 20.46 -0.85 -2.57
C GLY A 115 19.58 -0.83 -3.81
N ALA A 116 20.04 -1.40 -4.93
CA ALA A 116 19.30 -1.46 -6.18
C ALA A 116 18.01 -2.30 -6.07
N ALA A 117 18.06 -3.44 -5.38
CA ALA A 117 16.87 -4.27 -5.13
C ALA A 117 15.83 -3.52 -4.29
N LEU A 118 16.26 -2.78 -3.25
CA LEU A 118 15.36 -1.93 -2.48
C LEU A 118 14.77 -0.78 -3.31
N ASP A 119 15.55 -0.14 -4.18
CA ASP A 119 15.04 0.92 -5.05
C ASP A 119 13.98 0.37 -6.00
N GLU A 120 14.16 -0.86 -6.52
CA GLU A 120 13.17 -1.54 -7.32
C GLU A 120 11.90 -1.87 -6.51
N ILE A 121 12.03 -2.35 -5.26
CA ILE A 121 10.90 -2.56 -4.33
C ILE A 121 10.11 -1.27 -4.15
N PHE A 122 10.78 -0.16 -3.85
CA PHE A 122 10.11 1.13 -3.60
C PHE A 122 9.57 1.81 -4.86
N ALA A 123 9.92 1.34 -6.05
CA ALA A 123 9.40 1.82 -7.34
C ALA A 123 8.13 1.10 -7.82
N ARG A 124 7.71 -0.01 -7.17
CA ARG A 124 6.65 -0.92 -7.69
C ARG A 124 5.21 -0.48 -7.48
N GLY A 125 4.93 0.74 -7.08
CA GLY A 125 3.54 1.21 -6.98
C GLY A 125 3.29 2.23 -5.89
N SER A 126 2.06 2.22 -5.34
CA SER A 126 1.75 3.07 -4.19
C SER A 126 2.45 2.55 -2.94
N PHE A 127 2.73 3.45 -2.00
CA PHE A 127 3.40 3.08 -0.74
C PHE A 127 2.66 1.94 0.00
N GLU A 128 1.33 1.95 -0.03
CA GLU A 128 0.52 0.93 0.62
C GLU A 128 0.71 -0.46 -0.03
N VAL A 129 0.79 -0.51 -1.37
CA VAL A 129 1.08 -1.76 -2.11
C VAL A 129 2.50 -2.23 -1.82
N ILE A 130 3.46 -1.30 -1.83
CA ILE A 130 4.86 -1.61 -1.51
C ILE A 130 4.98 -2.20 -0.10
N VAL A 131 4.32 -1.60 0.89
CA VAL A 131 4.39 -2.09 2.28
C VAL A 131 3.74 -3.46 2.41
N ASP A 132 2.53 -3.63 1.89
CA ASP A 132 1.75 -4.85 2.10
C ASP A 132 2.30 -6.05 1.29
N ASP A 133 2.71 -5.82 0.03
CA ASP A 133 3.01 -6.89 -0.93
C ASP A 133 4.52 -7.15 -1.08
N LEU A 134 5.38 -6.22 -0.67
CA LEU A 134 6.83 -6.32 -0.87
C LEU A 134 7.63 -6.11 0.41
N LEU A 135 7.45 -4.98 1.11
CA LEU A 135 8.33 -4.61 2.22
C LEU A 135 8.11 -5.50 3.45
N MET A 136 6.86 -5.75 3.85
CA MET A 136 6.58 -6.64 4.99
C MET A 136 7.01 -8.09 4.71
N PRO A 137 6.73 -8.67 3.52
CA PRO A 137 7.30 -9.96 3.15
C PRO A 137 8.83 -9.97 3.12
N ALA A 138 9.50 -8.90 2.63
CA ALA A 138 10.95 -8.80 2.63
C ALA A 138 11.55 -8.77 4.06
N LEU A 139 10.91 -8.05 4.99
CA LEU A 139 11.31 -8.03 6.40
C LEU A 139 11.16 -9.41 7.06
N ILE A 140 10.08 -10.13 6.75
CA ILE A 140 9.88 -11.50 7.25
C ILE A 140 10.97 -12.42 6.67
N ALA A 141 11.25 -12.35 5.37
CA ALA A 141 12.28 -13.15 4.71
C ALA A 141 13.69 -12.84 5.25
N LEU A 142 13.97 -11.55 5.54
CA LEU A 142 15.23 -11.13 6.16
C LEU A 142 15.43 -11.77 7.54
N GLY A 143 14.40 -11.73 8.38
CA GLY A 143 14.40 -12.35 9.69
C GLY A 143 14.55 -13.89 9.63
N GLN A 144 13.88 -14.54 8.67
CA GLN A 144 14.01 -15.97 8.43
C GLN A 144 15.43 -16.35 8.00
N ALA A 145 15.99 -15.63 7.01
CA ALA A 145 17.34 -15.87 6.53
C ALA A 145 18.40 -15.71 7.64
N TRP A 146 18.22 -14.73 8.53
CA TRP A 146 19.05 -14.58 9.71
C TRP A 146 18.88 -15.76 10.67
N SER A 147 17.65 -16.18 10.98
CA SER A 147 17.40 -17.30 11.90
C SER A 147 17.92 -18.65 11.39
N GLU A 148 17.98 -18.82 10.06
CA GLU A 148 18.53 -19.98 9.37
C GLU A 148 20.06 -19.91 9.21
N GLY A 149 20.71 -18.82 9.63
CA GLY A 149 22.15 -18.63 9.50
C GLY A 149 22.63 -18.33 8.07
N ARG A 150 21.73 -17.96 7.16
CA ARG A 150 22.06 -17.52 5.80
C ARG A 150 22.57 -16.07 5.76
N LEU A 151 22.16 -15.25 6.73
CA LEU A 151 22.72 -13.93 6.98
C LEU A 151 23.41 -13.88 8.33
N ASP A 152 24.54 -13.21 8.38
CA ASP A 152 25.14 -12.85 9.66
C ASP A 152 24.50 -11.57 10.24
N VAL A 153 24.87 -11.20 11.46
CA VAL A 153 24.33 -10.02 12.15
C VAL A 153 24.67 -8.73 11.41
N ALA A 154 25.85 -8.63 10.79
CA ALA A 154 26.28 -7.42 10.09
C ALA A 154 25.47 -7.22 8.80
N ALA A 155 25.20 -8.31 8.07
CA ALA A 155 24.39 -8.31 6.86
C ALA A 155 22.94 -7.89 7.15
N GLU A 156 22.33 -8.49 8.19
CA GLU A 156 21.00 -8.13 8.65
C GLU A 156 20.92 -6.64 9.03
N HIS A 157 21.87 -6.15 9.81
CA HIS A 157 21.93 -4.75 10.25
C HIS A 157 22.12 -3.79 9.07
N ALA A 158 22.96 -4.13 8.09
CA ALA A 158 23.17 -3.31 6.90
C ALA A 158 21.88 -3.20 6.05
N ALA A 159 21.20 -4.33 5.84
CA ALA A 159 19.93 -4.39 5.12
C ALA A 159 18.81 -3.63 5.85
N SER A 160 18.64 -3.87 7.15
CA SER A 160 17.67 -3.17 8.00
C SER A 160 17.91 -1.65 8.03
N ALA A 161 19.17 -1.22 8.15
CA ALA A 161 19.53 0.20 8.09
C ALA A 161 19.26 0.82 6.70
N ALA A 162 19.41 0.07 5.62
CA ALA A 162 19.08 0.54 4.28
C ALA A 162 17.58 0.76 4.09
N ILE A 163 16.73 -0.12 4.63
CA ILE A 163 15.27 0.04 4.68
C ILE A 163 14.89 1.24 5.56
N HIS A 164 15.47 1.32 6.75
CA HIS A 164 15.21 2.40 7.70
C HIS A 164 15.46 3.78 7.08
N ARG A 165 16.59 3.98 6.39
CA ARG A 165 16.89 5.25 5.71
C ARG A 165 15.83 5.65 4.69
N ARG A 166 15.29 4.69 3.92
CA ARG A 166 14.24 4.97 2.91
C ARG A 166 12.91 5.33 3.56
N LEU A 167 12.51 4.57 4.58
CA LEU A 167 11.30 4.87 5.34
C LEU A 167 11.39 6.22 6.06
N SER A 168 12.53 6.55 6.67
CA SER A 168 12.77 7.84 7.30
C SER A 168 12.66 8.99 6.31
N ALA A 169 13.26 8.85 5.12
CA ALA A 169 13.15 9.86 4.07
C ALA A 169 11.70 10.07 3.62
N LEU A 170 10.92 8.99 3.49
CA LEU A 170 9.51 9.06 3.16
C LEU A 170 8.67 9.68 4.29
N TYR A 171 9.03 9.41 5.55
CA TYR A 171 8.39 10.01 6.72
C TYR A 171 8.60 11.53 6.75
N GLU A 172 9.81 11.99 6.51
CA GLU A 172 10.15 13.43 6.47
C GLU A 172 9.54 14.13 5.24
N ALA A 173 9.46 13.45 4.10
CA ALA A 173 8.87 13.99 2.88
C ALA A 173 7.34 14.07 2.92
N ALA A 174 6.68 13.29 3.78
CA ALA A 174 5.24 13.34 3.96
C ALA A 174 4.83 14.58 4.78
N ALA A 175 3.71 15.21 4.42
CA ALA A 175 3.23 16.40 5.12
C ALA A 175 3.10 16.15 6.63
N SER A 176 3.67 17.07 7.42
CA SER A 176 3.49 17.10 8.87
C SER A 176 2.39 18.10 9.20
N LEU A 177 1.48 17.74 10.11
CA LEU A 177 0.61 18.70 10.78
C LEU A 177 1.33 19.22 12.02
N ASP A 178 1.11 20.49 12.37
CA ASP A 178 1.77 21.14 13.51
C ASP A 178 1.42 20.47 14.84
N ASP A 179 0.18 19.95 14.96
CA ASP A 179 -0.28 19.22 16.14
C ASP A 179 -0.41 17.72 15.83
N PRO A 180 0.42 16.85 16.41
CA PRO A 180 0.31 15.41 16.19
C PRO A 180 -0.96 14.84 16.85
N LEU A 181 -1.79 14.17 16.04
CA LEU A 181 -2.98 13.46 16.50
C LEU A 181 -2.66 12.04 16.99
N VAL A 182 -1.57 11.48 16.52
CA VAL A 182 -1.16 10.09 16.79
C VAL A 182 0.30 10.05 17.18
N VAL A 183 0.59 9.36 18.27
CA VAL A 183 1.97 9.04 18.70
C VAL A 183 2.24 7.58 18.35
N VAL A 184 3.33 7.33 17.61
CA VAL A 184 3.77 5.98 17.21
C VAL A 184 5.16 5.72 17.78
N GLY A 185 5.33 4.58 18.40
CA GLY A 185 6.62 4.13 18.91
C GLY A 185 6.51 2.71 19.46
N LEU A 186 7.59 2.18 20.00
CA LEU A 186 7.62 0.83 20.53
C LEU A 186 7.96 0.83 22.03
N PRO A 187 7.36 -0.08 22.82
CA PRO A 187 7.58 -0.14 24.26
C PRO A 187 9.00 -0.61 24.59
N PRO A 188 9.41 -0.49 25.88
CA PRO A 188 10.71 -0.97 26.34
C PRO A 188 10.99 -2.41 25.93
N GLY A 189 12.22 -2.65 25.46
CA GLY A 189 12.67 -3.96 24.97
C GLY A 189 12.27 -4.32 23.53
N SER A 190 11.41 -3.55 22.90
CA SER A 190 11.02 -3.76 21.51
C SER A 190 11.87 -2.91 20.55
N ARG A 191 12.61 -3.57 19.65
CA ARG A 191 13.58 -2.94 18.74
C ARG A 191 13.24 -3.08 17.25
N HIS A 192 12.24 -3.89 16.88
CA HIS A 192 11.86 -4.14 15.48
C HIS A 192 10.97 -3.00 14.94
N GLU A 193 11.56 -1.83 14.77
CA GLU A 193 10.83 -0.58 14.51
C GLU A 193 10.37 -0.37 13.05
N LEU A 194 10.90 -1.12 12.08
CA LEU A 194 10.64 -0.86 10.65
C LEU A 194 9.15 -0.93 10.30
N GLY A 195 8.41 -1.87 10.91
CA GLY A 195 6.96 -1.95 10.75
C GLY A 195 6.22 -0.74 11.34
N ALA A 196 6.64 -0.27 12.53
CA ALA A 196 6.06 0.91 13.18
C ALA A 196 6.37 2.19 12.37
N LEU A 197 7.58 2.31 11.83
CA LEU A 197 7.97 3.43 10.98
C LEU A 197 7.19 3.43 9.66
N ALA A 198 7.02 2.26 9.01
CA ALA A 198 6.19 2.13 7.81
C ALA A 198 4.74 2.54 8.09
N PHE A 199 4.18 2.15 9.24
CA PHE A 199 2.86 2.57 9.67
C PHE A 199 2.77 4.09 9.88
N ALA A 200 3.78 4.70 10.52
CA ALA A 200 3.85 6.15 10.70
C ALA A 200 3.89 6.90 9.36
N VAL A 201 4.66 6.41 8.38
CA VAL A 201 4.67 6.94 7.01
C VAL A 201 3.28 6.84 6.38
N ALA A 202 2.61 5.69 6.49
CA ALA A 202 1.28 5.48 5.92
C ALA A 202 0.25 6.47 6.50
N LEU A 203 0.29 6.74 7.79
CA LEU A 203 -0.58 7.72 8.46
C LEU A 203 -0.32 9.15 7.95
N ARG A 204 0.95 9.60 7.91
CA ARG A 204 1.32 10.93 7.39
C ARG A 204 0.88 11.12 5.94
N ARG A 205 1.05 10.11 5.10
CA ARG A 205 0.58 10.13 3.70
C ARG A 205 -0.95 10.24 3.57
N LYS A 206 -1.69 9.92 4.63
CA LYS A 206 -3.16 10.13 4.72
C LYS A 206 -3.53 11.49 5.35
N GLY A 207 -2.55 12.34 5.62
CA GLY A 207 -2.77 13.65 6.24
C GLY A 207 -3.03 13.58 7.74
N VAL A 208 -2.61 12.51 8.40
CA VAL A 208 -2.67 12.40 9.88
C VAL A 208 -1.37 12.95 10.46
N GLY A 209 -1.47 13.86 11.44
CA GLY A 209 -0.32 14.33 12.21
C GLY A 209 0.23 13.20 13.07
N VAL A 210 1.52 12.87 12.90
CA VAL A 210 2.17 11.75 13.59
C VAL A 210 3.46 12.21 14.22
N LEU A 211 3.60 11.94 15.53
CA LEU A 211 4.86 12.01 16.25
C LEU A 211 5.44 10.59 16.34
N TYR A 212 6.58 10.36 15.70
CA TYR A 212 7.26 9.07 15.74
C TYR A 212 8.37 9.10 16.81
N LEU A 213 8.27 8.22 17.81
CA LEU A 213 9.21 8.15 18.93
C LEU A 213 10.32 7.11 18.74
N GLY A 214 10.21 6.22 17.76
CA GLY A 214 11.17 5.14 17.54
C GLY A 214 11.00 3.94 18.47
N PRO A 215 12.03 3.09 18.56
CA PRO A 215 12.03 1.87 19.37
C PRO A 215 12.38 2.14 20.83
N ASP A 216 12.11 1.13 21.69
CA ASP A 216 12.61 1.03 23.08
C ASP A 216 12.28 2.25 23.96
N VAL A 217 11.08 2.83 23.82
CA VAL A 217 10.66 4.03 24.53
C VAL A 217 10.19 3.69 25.95
N PRO A 218 10.80 4.28 27.01
CA PRO A 218 10.40 4.05 28.38
C PRO A 218 8.93 4.46 28.65
N VAL A 219 8.22 3.71 29.52
CA VAL A 219 6.80 3.97 29.82
C VAL A 219 6.58 5.40 30.34
N ALA A 220 7.49 5.90 31.19
CA ALA A 220 7.39 7.27 31.70
C ALA A 220 7.45 8.34 30.60
N SER A 221 8.20 8.07 29.51
CA SER A 221 8.28 8.96 28.33
C SER A 221 6.98 8.96 27.55
N TRP A 222 6.29 7.84 27.45
CA TRP A 222 4.96 7.76 26.84
C TRP A 222 3.95 8.64 27.59
N VAL A 223 3.90 8.53 28.93
CA VAL A 223 3.02 9.34 29.77
C VAL A 223 3.32 10.84 29.54
N HIS A 224 4.60 11.22 29.60
CA HIS A 224 5.00 12.60 29.39
C HIS A 224 4.58 13.15 28.02
N VAL A 225 4.79 12.39 26.94
CA VAL A 225 4.40 12.84 25.60
C VAL A 225 2.89 13.00 25.46
N ILE A 226 2.09 12.07 26.03
CA ILE A 226 0.62 12.16 25.98
C ILE A 226 0.09 13.35 26.79
N GLU A 227 0.74 13.70 27.88
CA GLU A 227 0.34 14.85 28.71
C GLU A 227 0.70 16.22 28.08
N GLN A 228 1.64 16.23 27.11
CA GLN A 228 2.10 17.45 26.45
C GLN A 228 1.38 17.73 25.11
N ASN A 229 0.70 16.75 24.54
CA ASN A 229 -0.02 16.83 23.28
C ASN A 229 -1.50 16.44 23.45
#